data_fcfba0d84203c35165baece56e2b8c0d
#
_entry.id   fcfba0d84203c35165baece56e2b8c0d
#
_cell.length_a   1.000
_cell.length_b   1.000
_cell.length_c   1.000
_cell.angle_alpha   90.00
_cell.angle_beta   90.00
_cell.angle_gamma   90.00
#
_symmetry.space_group_name_H-M   'P 1'
#
loop_
_entity.id
_entity.type
_entity.pdbx_description
1 polymer ?
#
loop_
_entity_poly.entity_id
_entity_poly.type
_entity_poly.pdbx_seq_one_letter_code
_entity_poly.pdbx_strand_id
1 'polypeptide(L)'
;MYFESRAQAGQLLAAQVVDKYRYENCAVVALTEGGVLVGEQIAAQLHCVLMMLVTESIDVPGENLSFGAVSQRGNFTYNSEFSTGEIQEYTSEFHGYLDDQKREAYSRINRLIGDGGTINDAMLKDRVVFLVSDALADGAALSVA
;
A
#
# COMPACT_ATOMS: atom_id res chain seq x y z
N MET A 1 -21.88 -3.90 -3.29
CA MET A 1 -21.69 -5.18 -2.60
C MET A 1 -21.12 -4.89 -1.20
N TYR A 2 -21.77 -5.42 -0.20
CA TYR A 2 -21.32 -5.25 1.18
C TYR A 2 -20.80 -6.59 1.71
N PHE A 3 -19.71 -6.54 2.46
CA PHE A 3 -19.14 -7.70 3.15
C PHE A 3 -19.45 -7.59 4.64
N GLU A 4 -19.67 -8.72 5.28
CA GLU A 4 -19.91 -8.78 6.73
C GLU A 4 -18.61 -8.51 7.52
N SER A 5 -17.49 -8.86 6.94
CA SER A 5 -16.17 -8.65 7.53
C SER A 5 -15.07 -8.62 6.47
N ARG A 6 -13.90 -8.13 6.85
CA ARG A 6 -12.70 -8.20 6.02
C ARG A 6 -12.28 -9.64 5.73
N ALA A 7 -12.45 -10.53 6.70
CA ALA A 7 -12.20 -11.97 6.51
C ALA A 7 -13.13 -12.57 5.45
N GLN A 8 -14.41 -12.25 5.47
CA GLN A 8 -15.36 -12.70 4.44
C GLN A 8 -14.95 -12.18 3.05
N ALA A 9 -14.59 -10.91 2.95
CA ALA A 9 -14.11 -10.33 1.68
C ALA A 9 -12.88 -11.09 1.17
N GLY A 10 -11.93 -11.39 2.05
CA GLY A 10 -10.75 -12.17 1.73
C GLY A 10 -11.06 -13.59 1.26
N GLN A 11 -12.00 -14.25 1.89
CA GLN A 11 -12.44 -15.60 1.49
C GLN A 11 -13.07 -15.60 0.10
N LEU A 12 -13.90 -14.61 -0.21
CA LEU A 12 -14.53 -14.49 -1.53
C LEU A 12 -13.50 -14.17 -2.63
N LEU A 13 -12.54 -13.31 -2.34
CA LEU A 13 -11.44 -13.03 -3.26
C LEU A 13 -10.55 -14.25 -3.46
N ALA A 14 -10.22 -14.96 -2.39
CA ALA A 14 -9.41 -16.19 -2.46
C ALA A 14 -10.08 -17.23 -3.36
N ALA A 15 -11.39 -17.40 -3.24
CA ALA A 15 -12.14 -18.33 -4.09
C ALA A 15 -12.04 -17.99 -5.58
N GLN A 16 -11.91 -16.70 -5.92
CA GLN A 16 -11.77 -16.26 -7.32
C GLN A 16 -10.37 -16.50 -7.89
N VAL A 17 -9.34 -16.47 -7.06
CA VAL A 17 -7.95 -16.56 -7.53
C VAL A 17 -7.32 -17.94 -7.35
N VAL A 18 -7.85 -18.78 -6.44
CA VAL A 18 -7.24 -20.05 -6.08
C VAL A 18 -7.12 -21.01 -7.26
N ASP A 19 -8.12 -21.10 -8.12
CA ASP A 19 -8.11 -22.02 -9.25
C ASP A 19 -7.05 -21.65 -10.29
N LYS A 20 -6.85 -20.34 -10.52
CA LYS A 20 -5.87 -19.86 -11.50
C LYS A 20 -4.44 -19.94 -10.97
N TYR A 21 -4.24 -19.67 -9.67
CA TYR A 21 -2.91 -19.47 -9.09
C TYR A 21 -2.48 -20.56 -8.11
N ARG A 22 -3.29 -21.62 -7.96
CA ARG A 22 -3.05 -22.73 -7.00
C ARG A 22 -1.64 -23.32 -7.08
N TYR A 23 -1.10 -23.46 -8.29
CA TYR A 23 0.21 -24.08 -8.53
C TYR A 23 1.30 -23.08 -8.84
N GLU A 24 1.01 -21.79 -8.72
CA GLU A 24 1.97 -20.72 -8.94
C GLU A 24 2.70 -20.37 -7.63
N ASN A 25 3.93 -19.89 -7.78
CA ASN A 25 4.67 -19.33 -6.66
C ASN A 25 4.12 -17.93 -6.38
N CYS A 26 3.46 -17.76 -5.24
CA CYS A 26 2.75 -16.54 -4.90
C CYS A 26 3.30 -15.87 -3.65
N ALA A 27 3.04 -14.57 -3.53
CA ALA A 27 3.20 -13.80 -2.31
C ALA A 27 2.06 -12.79 -2.20
N VAL A 28 1.59 -12.54 -1.00
CA VAL A 28 0.57 -11.53 -0.72
C VAL A 28 1.22 -10.38 0.02
N VAL A 29 1.02 -9.16 -0.48
CA VAL A 29 1.51 -7.93 0.14
C VAL A 29 0.32 -7.05 0.49
N ALA A 30 0.05 -6.88 1.77
CA ALA A 30 -0.99 -6.00 2.26
C ALA A 30 -0.50 -4.55 2.32
N LEU A 31 -1.30 -3.62 1.85
CA LEU A 31 -0.98 -2.19 1.81
C LEU A 31 -1.55 -1.43 3.02
N THR A 32 -2.48 -2.04 3.75
CA THR A 32 -3.14 -1.47 4.92
C THR A 32 -3.28 -2.52 6.02
N GLU A 33 -3.50 -2.07 7.24
CA GLU A 33 -3.79 -2.99 8.36
C GLU A 33 -5.06 -3.83 8.09
N GLY A 34 -6.11 -3.18 7.55
CA GLY A 34 -7.32 -3.89 7.14
C GLY A 34 -7.08 -4.85 5.99
N GLY A 35 -6.14 -4.51 5.09
CA GLY A 35 -5.69 -5.37 3.99
C GLY A 35 -5.00 -6.65 4.48
N VAL A 36 -4.37 -6.64 5.65
CA VAL A 36 -3.79 -7.84 6.26
C VAL A 36 -4.89 -8.89 6.50
N LEU A 37 -6.03 -8.49 7.04
CA LEU A 37 -7.15 -9.40 7.31
C LEU A 37 -7.76 -9.99 6.04
N VAL A 38 -7.77 -9.23 4.96
CA VAL A 38 -8.18 -9.71 3.63
C VAL A 38 -7.12 -10.64 3.05
N GLY A 39 -5.87 -10.20 3.07
CA GLY A 39 -4.73 -10.94 2.50
C GLY A 39 -4.44 -12.26 3.21
N GLU A 40 -4.69 -12.34 4.50
CA GLU A 40 -4.53 -13.55 5.30
C GLU A 40 -5.37 -14.71 4.74
N GLN A 41 -6.59 -14.44 4.32
CA GLN A 41 -7.46 -15.45 3.72
C GLN A 41 -6.95 -15.92 2.35
N ILE A 42 -6.42 -14.99 1.55
CA ILE A 42 -5.84 -15.31 0.24
C ILE A 42 -4.56 -16.14 0.44
N ALA A 43 -3.68 -15.70 1.32
CA ALA A 43 -2.42 -16.39 1.61
C ALA A 43 -2.66 -17.80 2.15
N ALA A 44 -3.66 -18.00 3.00
CA ALA A 44 -4.03 -19.31 3.53
C ALA A 44 -4.51 -20.27 2.42
N GLN A 45 -5.31 -19.79 1.49
CA GLN A 45 -5.80 -20.62 0.37
C GLN A 45 -4.71 -20.95 -0.65
N LEU A 46 -3.78 -20.02 -0.89
CA LEU A 46 -2.69 -20.21 -1.84
C LEU A 46 -1.43 -20.82 -1.19
N HIS A 47 -1.42 -21.02 0.12
CA HIS A 47 -0.28 -21.53 0.90
C HIS A 47 0.99 -20.71 0.63
N CYS A 48 0.88 -19.39 0.66
CA CYS A 48 1.98 -18.48 0.39
C CYS A 48 2.22 -17.52 1.55
N VAL A 49 3.31 -16.75 1.45
CA VAL A 49 3.67 -15.77 2.48
C VAL A 49 2.77 -14.54 2.41
N LEU A 50 2.53 -13.95 3.57
CA LEU A 50 1.86 -12.66 3.71
C LEU A 50 2.85 -11.65 4.29
N MET A 51 2.99 -10.52 3.62
CA MET A 51 3.83 -9.41 4.04
C MET A 51 3.01 -8.13 4.06
N MET A 52 3.45 -7.16 4.86
CA MET A 52 2.83 -5.83 4.88
C MET A 52 3.83 -4.80 4.36
N LEU A 53 3.40 -4.01 3.37
CA LEU A 53 4.12 -2.84 2.89
C LEU A 53 3.43 -1.59 3.45
N VAL A 54 4.12 -0.88 4.31
CA VAL A 54 3.58 0.33 4.94
C VAL A 54 3.77 1.51 4.00
N THR A 55 2.66 2.19 3.72
CA THR A 55 2.64 3.45 2.97
C THR A 55 1.90 4.52 3.77
N GLU A 56 2.28 5.77 3.59
CA GLU A 56 1.62 6.91 4.20
C GLU A 56 1.33 7.96 3.14
N SER A 57 0.09 8.43 3.09
CA SER A 57 -0.33 9.51 2.21
C SER A 57 0.03 10.87 2.79
N ILE A 58 0.35 11.82 1.91
CA ILE A 58 0.58 13.22 2.27
C ILE A 58 -0.51 14.04 1.59
N ASP A 59 -1.34 14.73 2.39
CA ASP A 59 -2.47 15.49 1.89
C ASP A 59 -2.10 16.93 1.55
N VAL A 60 -2.82 17.51 0.60
CA VAL A 60 -2.74 18.95 0.31
C VAL A 60 -3.39 19.70 1.47
N PRO A 61 -2.74 20.77 2.01
CA PRO A 61 -3.30 21.53 3.10
C PRO A 61 -4.69 22.09 2.77
N GLY A 62 -5.65 21.83 3.65
CA GLY A 62 -7.01 22.35 3.52
C GLY A 62 -7.91 21.63 2.51
N GLU A 63 -7.42 20.59 1.86
CA GLU A 63 -8.18 19.81 0.88
C GLU A 63 -8.21 18.33 1.27
N ASN A 64 -9.29 17.63 0.90
CA ASN A 64 -9.40 16.18 1.05
C ASN A 64 -8.78 15.47 -0.16
N LEU A 65 -7.56 15.84 -0.50
CA LEU A 65 -6.88 15.35 -1.68
C LEU A 65 -5.43 15.00 -1.32
N SER A 66 -5.03 13.79 -1.65
CA SER A 66 -3.66 13.33 -1.45
C SER A 66 -2.73 13.94 -2.50
N PHE A 67 -1.65 14.59 -2.05
CA PHE A 67 -0.60 15.13 -2.91
C PHE A 67 0.34 14.02 -3.41
N GLY A 68 0.60 13.04 -2.57
CA GLY A 68 1.46 11.91 -2.87
C GLY A 68 1.51 10.92 -1.72
N ALA A 69 2.40 9.98 -1.82
CA ALA A 69 2.61 8.95 -0.81
C ALA A 69 4.08 8.57 -0.66
N VAL A 70 4.46 8.16 0.53
CA VAL A 70 5.77 7.58 0.83
C VAL A 70 5.61 6.12 1.23
N SER A 71 6.60 5.29 0.91
CA SER A 71 6.65 3.89 1.32
C SER A 71 7.75 3.65 2.35
N GLN A 72 7.67 2.51 3.04
CA GLN A 72 8.72 2.07 3.98
C GLN A 72 10.10 1.91 3.34
N ARG A 73 10.16 1.83 2.02
CA ARG A 73 11.41 1.71 1.26
C ARG A 73 12.06 3.06 0.98
N GLY A 74 11.45 4.16 1.41
CA GLY A 74 11.93 5.50 1.20
C GLY A 74 11.54 6.13 -0.13
N ASN A 75 10.67 5.49 -0.89
CA ASN A 75 10.17 6.02 -2.15
C ASN A 75 9.06 7.03 -1.91
N PHE A 76 9.01 8.05 -2.76
CA PHE A 76 7.93 9.02 -2.80
C PHE A 76 7.37 9.10 -4.22
N THR A 77 6.04 9.15 -4.34
CA THR A 77 5.34 9.30 -5.61
C THR A 77 4.26 10.35 -5.50
N TYR A 78 4.19 11.24 -6.49
CA TYR A 78 3.10 12.22 -6.59
C TYR A 78 1.81 11.55 -7.05
N ASN A 79 0.67 12.11 -6.62
CA ASN A 79 -0.63 11.69 -7.13
C ASN A 79 -0.72 11.98 -8.64
N SER A 80 -1.02 10.96 -9.43
CA SER A 80 -1.09 11.06 -10.90
C SER A 80 -2.24 11.94 -11.42
N GLU A 81 -3.20 12.31 -10.56
CA GLU A 81 -4.27 13.25 -10.90
C GLU A 81 -3.76 14.69 -11.06
N PHE A 82 -2.58 14.99 -10.49
CA PHE A 82 -1.96 16.30 -10.64
C PHE A 82 -1.14 16.39 -11.91
N SER A 83 -1.27 17.51 -12.63
CA SER A 83 -0.39 17.86 -13.74
C SER A 83 0.99 18.30 -13.20
N THR A 84 2.00 18.30 -14.08
CA THR A 84 3.34 18.79 -13.73
C THR A 84 3.32 20.24 -13.24
N GLY A 85 2.48 21.08 -13.86
CA GLY A 85 2.31 22.48 -13.45
C GLY A 85 1.70 22.62 -12.06
N GLU A 86 0.67 21.84 -11.75
CA GLU A 86 0.05 21.79 -10.42
C GLU A 86 1.03 21.31 -9.34
N ILE A 87 1.82 20.30 -9.65
CA ILE A 87 2.86 19.80 -8.73
C ILE A 87 3.87 20.91 -8.43
N GLN A 88 4.33 21.64 -9.43
CA GLN A 88 5.28 22.74 -9.25
C GLN A 88 4.66 23.87 -8.42
N GLU A 89 3.41 24.23 -8.67
CA GLU A 89 2.68 25.26 -7.94
C GLU A 89 2.53 24.90 -6.46
N TYR A 90 2.03 23.71 -6.15
CA TYR A 90 1.89 23.23 -4.77
C TYR A 90 3.23 23.08 -4.08
N THR A 91 4.25 22.61 -4.77
CA THR A 91 5.60 22.46 -4.20
C THR A 91 6.19 23.83 -3.81
N SER A 92 5.98 24.85 -4.66
CA SER A 92 6.44 26.20 -4.37
C SER A 92 5.66 26.87 -3.22
N GLU A 93 4.34 26.70 -3.20
CA GLU A 93 3.45 27.32 -2.21
C GLU A 93 3.60 26.69 -0.82
N PHE A 94 3.74 25.34 -0.76
CA PHE A 94 3.74 24.57 0.47
C PHE A 94 5.07 23.86 0.75
N HIS A 95 6.18 24.38 0.23
CA HIS A 95 7.49 23.72 0.29
C HIS A 95 7.89 23.25 1.70
N GLY A 96 7.87 24.12 2.68
CA GLY A 96 8.21 23.76 4.06
C GLY A 96 7.24 22.77 4.68
N TYR A 97 5.95 22.94 4.43
CA TYR A 97 4.90 22.05 4.91
C TYR A 97 5.06 20.63 4.32
N LEU A 98 5.27 20.52 3.01
CA LEU A 98 5.42 19.22 2.35
C LEU A 98 6.66 18.46 2.83
N ASP A 99 7.78 19.16 3.02
CA ASP A 99 8.99 18.54 3.57
C ASP A 99 8.79 18.04 4.99
N ASP A 100 8.10 18.81 5.83
CA ASP A 100 7.76 18.41 7.19
C ASP A 100 6.81 17.21 7.21
N GLN A 101 5.81 17.20 6.34
CA GLN A 101 4.88 16.08 6.20
C GLN A 101 5.56 14.80 5.73
N LYS A 102 6.52 14.90 4.82
CA LYS A 102 7.34 13.75 4.40
C LYS A 102 8.13 13.17 5.58
N ARG A 103 8.77 14.02 6.38
CA ARG A 103 9.51 13.57 7.57
C ARG A 103 8.60 12.91 8.60
N GLU A 104 7.44 13.50 8.85
CA GLU A 104 6.45 12.92 9.77
C GLU A 104 5.93 11.57 9.25
N ALA A 105 5.67 11.46 7.95
CA ALA A 105 5.23 10.22 7.33
C ALA A 105 6.29 9.11 7.48
N TYR A 106 7.55 9.41 7.21
CA TYR A 106 8.65 8.46 7.44
C TYR A 106 8.79 8.06 8.90
N SER A 107 8.61 9.01 9.80
CA SER A 107 8.65 8.74 11.25
C SER A 107 7.51 7.79 11.66
N ARG A 108 6.30 7.99 11.14
CA ARG A 108 5.16 7.08 11.38
C ARG A 108 5.43 5.69 10.83
N ILE A 109 5.95 5.60 9.61
CA ILE A 109 6.31 4.32 8.97
C ILE A 109 7.35 3.58 9.82
N ASN A 110 8.40 4.25 10.24
CA ASN A 110 9.46 3.63 11.07
C ASN A 110 8.92 3.11 12.40
N ARG A 111 7.98 3.81 13.01
CA ARG A 111 7.32 3.33 14.24
C ARG A 111 6.45 2.11 14.02
N LEU A 112 5.75 2.04 12.90
CA LEU A 112 4.90 0.90 12.54
C LEU A 112 5.71 -0.35 12.19
N ILE A 113 6.83 -0.17 11.50
CA ILE A 113 7.74 -1.27 11.14
C ILE A 113 8.45 -1.80 12.39
N GLY A 114 8.85 -0.91 13.30
CA GLY A 114 9.63 -1.26 14.49
C GLY A 114 10.92 -1.97 14.10
N ASP A 115 11.25 -3.04 14.82
CA ASP A 115 12.43 -3.86 14.55
C ASP A 115 12.18 -4.95 13.48
N GLY A 116 10.96 -5.01 12.91
CA GLY A 116 10.58 -6.04 11.95
C GLY A 116 11.25 -5.94 10.59
N GLY A 117 11.89 -4.81 10.29
CA GLY A 117 12.63 -4.61 9.05
C GLY A 117 11.75 -4.32 7.83
N THR A 118 12.41 -4.20 6.69
CA THR A 118 11.75 -3.95 5.40
C THR A 118 11.45 -5.25 4.67
N ILE A 119 10.55 -5.19 3.68
CA ILE A 119 10.29 -6.30 2.78
C ILE A 119 11.59 -6.65 2.04
N ASN A 120 11.96 -7.93 2.06
CA ASN A 120 13.09 -8.43 1.29
C ASN A 120 12.66 -8.71 -0.15
N ASP A 121 13.24 -8.01 -1.11
CA ASP A 121 12.93 -8.17 -2.53
C ASP A 121 13.15 -9.61 -3.02
N ALA A 122 14.11 -10.34 -2.44
CA ALA A 122 14.34 -11.74 -2.78
C ALA A 122 13.13 -12.64 -2.49
N MET A 123 12.28 -12.27 -1.53
CA MET A 123 11.04 -13.00 -1.22
C MET A 123 9.94 -12.79 -2.26
N LEU A 124 10.07 -11.76 -3.10
CA LEU A 124 9.09 -11.43 -4.14
C LEU A 124 9.55 -11.87 -5.54
N LYS A 125 10.84 -12.17 -5.69
CA LYS A 125 11.43 -12.52 -6.98
C LYS A 125 10.82 -13.83 -7.52
N ASP A 126 10.48 -13.81 -8.80
CA ASP A 126 9.91 -14.95 -9.53
C ASP A 126 8.59 -15.46 -8.92
N ARG A 127 7.84 -14.59 -8.25
CA ARG A 127 6.53 -14.89 -7.67
C ARG A 127 5.44 -14.02 -8.27
N VAL A 128 4.23 -14.55 -8.30
CA VAL A 128 3.03 -13.74 -8.53
C VAL A 128 2.73 -13.00 -7.24
N VAL A 129 2.71 -11.67 -7.29
CA VAL A 129 2.49 -10.83 -6.12
C VAL A 129 1.08 -10.26 -6.16
N PHE A 130 0.31 -10.53 -5.10
CA PHE A 130 -1.02 -9.94 -4.90
C PHE A 130 -0.89 -8.74 -3.97
N LEU A 131 -1.20 -7.56 -4.51
CA LEU A 131 -1.33 -6.34 -3.69
C LEU A 131 -2.75 -6.27 -3.16
N VAL A 132 -2.92 -6.16 -1.85
CA VAL A 132 -4.22 -6.27 -1.18
C VAL A 132 -4.45 -5.07 -0.27
N SER A 133 -5.64 -4.50 -0.38
CA SER A 133 -6.11 -3.42 0.49
C SER A 133 -7.58 -3.68 0.87
N ASP A 134 -8.01 -3.20 2.03
CA ASP A 134 -9.39 -3.27 2.47
C ASP A 134 -10.27 -2.13 1.93
N ALA A 135 -9.64 -1.14 1.29
CA ALA A 135 -10.30 -0.04 0.60
C ALA A 135 -9.51 0.30 -0.65
N LEU A 136 -10.17 0.92 -1.63
CA LEU A 136 -9.47 1.47 -2.77
C LEU A 136 -8.55 2.58 -2.27
N ALA A 137 -7.25 2.30 -2.30
CA ALA A 137 -6.24 3.31 -2.04
C ALA A 137 -6.27 4.35 -3.18
N ASP A 138 -5.88 5.57 -2.86
CA ASP A 138 -5.62 6.53 -3.93
C ASP A 138 -4.48 6.03 -4.83
N GLY A 139 -4.43 6.53 -6.06
CA GLY A 139 -3.44 6.07 -7.03
C GLY A 139 -2.00 6.27 -6.59
N ALA A 140 -1.73 7.25 -5.73
CA ALA A 140 -0.39 7.53 -5.22
C ALA A 140 0.12 6.41 -4.31
N ALA A 141 -0.70 5.94 -3.37
CA ALA A 141 -0.33 4.85 -2.47
C ALA A 141 -0.05 3.55 -3.25
N LEU A 142 -0.86 3.25 -4.25
CA LEU A 142 -0.66 2.08 -5.11
C LEU A 142 0.59 2.22 -5.97
N SER A 143 0.87 3.40 -6.49
CA SER A 143 2.03 3.65 -7.35
C SER A 143 3.35 3.57 -6.60
N VAL A 144 3.37 3.93 -5.31
CA VAL A 144 4.59 3.88 -4.49
C VAL A 144 4.87 2.48 -3.94
N ALA A 145 3.85 1.64 -3.90
CA ALA A 145 3.97 0.25 -3.47
C ALA A 145 4.71 -0.60 -4.51
#